data_1bb55dbf873c552041b2ed9ad47d38b4
#
_entry.id   1bb55dbf873c552041b2ed9ad47d38b4
#
_cell.length_a   1.000
_cell.length_b   1.000
_cell.length_c   1.000
_cell.angle_alpha   90.00
_cell.angle_beta   90.00
_cell.angle_gamma   90.00
#
_symmetry.space_group_name_H-M   'P 1'
#
loop_
_entity.id
_entity.type
_entity.pdbx_description
1 polymer ?
#
loop_
_entity_poly.entity_id
_entity_poly.type
_entity_poly.pdbx_seq_one_letter_code
_entity_poly.pdbx_strand_id
1 'polypeptide(L)'
;MRWRGRLGRVAAAVVALSALASCSARAGDATEANCPIEDGELFVLMAQSVPSATLIPCIESFPAGWSYGGSDVSNTVARFWLNSDRGGLHAVEVSLEASCRITGSVDVTNSTSEGGVRVYLNEFDLHPFSANKYFVFPGGCVTYRYRFGPEAEATLALEADEAVTFGLRTVLVAQVQDELGLTLCGAGAPPCVGGE
;
A
#
# COMPACT_ATOMS: atom_id res chain seq x y z
N MET A 1 14.30 74.60 29.75
CA MET A 1 13.37 74.89 28.64
C MET A 1 13.65 74.00 27.50
N ARG A 2 12.57 73.37 26.90
CA ARG A 2 12.49 72.44 25.78
C ARG A 2 12.65 70.94 26.12
N TRP A 3 11.58 70.41 26.51
CA TRP A 3 11.29 68.98 26.45
C TRP A 3 11.12 68.50 24.99
N ARG A 4 11.82 67.47 24.58
CA ARG A 4 11.51 66.71 23.35
C ARG A 4 11.42 65.27 23.71
N GLY A 5 10.14 64.76 23.65
CA GLY A 5 9.82 63.39 23.83
C GLY A 5 10.40 62.50 22.71
N ARG A 6 10.92 61.37 23.12
CA ARG A 6 11.27 60.26 22.21
C ARG A 6 10.16 59.21 22.27
N LEU A 7 9.40 59.22 21.22
CA LEU A 7 8.46 58.12 20.94
C LEU A 7 9.24 56.82 20.74
N GLY A 8 9.01 55.88 21.63
CA GLY A 8 9.51 54.53 21.49
C GLY A 8 8.83 53.81 20.32
N ARG A 9 9.62 53.30 19.41
CA ARG A 9 9.20 52.38 18.37
C ARG A 9 9.00 51.00 19.01
N VAL A 10 7.78 50.58 19.18
CA VAL A 10 7.42 49.23 19.50
C VAL A 10 7.60 48.42 18.23
N ALA A 11 8.68 47.65 18.15
CA ALA A 11 8.88 46.66 17.11
C ALA A 11 7.97 45.49 17.40
N ALA A 12 6.93 45.33 16.59
CA ALA A 12 6.10 44.14 16.59
C ALA A 12 6.91 42.98 16.00
N ALA A 13 7.37 42.07 16.85
CA ALA A 13 7.94 40.82 16.43
C ALA A 13 6.79 39.90 15.93
N VAL A 14 6.63 39.82 14.63
CA VAL A 14 5.80 38.83 14.00
C VAL A 14 6.52 37.48 14.09
N VAL A 15 6.12 36.68 15.04
CA VAL A 15 6.54 35.29 15.14
C VAL A 15 5.81 34.51 14.01
N ALA A 16 6.54 34.27 12.93
CA ALA A 16 6.12 33.33 11.91
C ALA A 16 6.18 31.93 12.54
N LEU A 17 5.02 31.44 13.01
CA LEU A 17 4.85 30.01 13.28
C LEU A 17 4.88 29.29 11.93
N SER A 18 6.05 28.82 11.56
CA SER A 18 6.21 27.85 10.48
C SER A 18 5.49 26.58 10.91
N ALA A 19 4.33 26.34 10.32
CA ALA A 19 3.65 25.07 10.42
C ALA A 19 4.60 24.00 9.87
N LEU A 20 5.20 23.23 10.75
CA LEU A 20 5.81 21.95 10.41
C LEU A 20 4.63 21.05 9.95
N ALA A 21 4.40 21.06 8.67
CA ALA A 21 3.61 20.02 8.03
C ALA A 21 4.36 18.71 8.29
N SER A 22 4.03 18.06 9.38
CA SER A 22 4.39 16.67 9.61
C SER A 22 3.77 15.88 8.47
N CYS A 23 4.60 15.45 7.52
CA CYS A 23 4.27 14.33 6.64
C CYS A 23 4.13 13.10 7.53
N SER A 24 2.97 12.93 8.14
CA SER A 24 2.55 11.65 8.62
C SER A 24 2.34 10.82 7.37
N ALA A 25 3.24 9.85 7.13
CA ALA A 25 3.00 8.79 6.17
C ALA A 25 1.64 8.17 6.53
N ARG A 26 0.61 8.52 5.79
CA ARG A 26 -0.70 7.93 5.92
C ARG A 26 -0.56 6.48 5.47
N ALA A 27 -0.65 5.57 6.40
CA ALA A 27 -1.05 4.21 6.09
C ALA A 27 -2.39 4.34 5.35
N GLY A 28 -2.37 3.99 4.05
CA GLY A 28 -3.34 4.31 3.03
C GLY A 28 -4.76 4.59 3.50
N ASP A 29 -5.22 5.77 3.18
CA ASP A 29 -6.62 6.07 3.03
C ASP A 29 -7.18 5.08 1.98
N ALA A 30 -7.89 4.04 2.43
CA ALA A 30 -8.45 3.01 1.57
C ALA A 30 -9.62 3.54 0.71
N THR A 31 -9.76 4.88 0.62
CA THR A 31 -10.99 5.48 0.17
C THR A 31 -11.07 5.78 -1.31
N GLU A 32 -10.00 5.84 -2.09
CA GLU A 32 -10.09 6.15 -3.53
C GLU A 32 -8.83 5.81 -4.35
N ALA A 33 -7.98 4.90 -3.93
CA ALA A 33 -6.89 4.49 -4.79
C ALA A 33 -7.48 3.80 -6.03
N ASN A 34 -7.49 4.50 -7.15
CA ASN A 34 -7.77 3.91 -8.45
C ASN A 34 -6.57 3.07 -8.83
N CYS A 35 -6.74 1.76 -8.89
CA CYS A 35 -5.72 0.92 -9.50
C CYS A 35 -5.59 1.32 -10.96
N PRO A 36 -4.42 1.75 -11.46
CA PRO A 36 -4.29 2.14 -12.86
C PRO A 36 -4.57 0.93 -13.76
N ILE A 37 -5.52 1.07 -14.68
CA ILE A 37 -5.92 -0.03 -15.59
C ILE A 37 -4.97 -0.10 -16.81
N GLU A 38 -4.26 0.96 -17.15
CA GLU A 38 -3.37 1.00 -18.32
C GLU A 38 -2.23 -0.03 -18.27
N ASP A 39 -1.77 -0.40 -17.03
CA ASP A 39 -0.90 -1.56 -16.79
C ASP A 39 -1.65 -2.71 -16.09
N GLY A 40 -2.98 -2.69 -16.15
CA GLY A 40 -3.90 -3.21 -15.16
C GLY A 40 -4.33 -4.65 -15.32
N GLU A 41 -3.80 -5.43 -16.28
CA GLU A 41 -4.10 -6.85 -16.34
C GLU A 41 -3.80 -7.55 -15.01
N LEU A 42 -2.72 -7.17 -14.33
CA LEU A 42 -2.34 -7.74 -13.05
C LEU A 42 -3.44 -7.54 -11.98
N PHE A 43 -3.91 -6.31 -11.78
CA PHE A 43 -4.87 -6.01 -10.71
C PHE A 43 -6.25 -6.62 -10.98
N VAL A 44 -6.64 -6.70 -12.24
CA VAL A 44 -7.83 -7.44 -12.70
C VAL A 44 -7.69 -8.93 -12.38
N LEU A 45 -6.56 -9.53 -12.70
CA LEU A 45 -6.29 -10.94 -12.39
C LEU A 45 -6.23 -11.20 -10.87
N MET A 46 -5.65 -10.28 -10.10
CA MET A 46 -5.65 -10.35 -8.63
C MET A 46 -7.07 -10.31 -8.07
N ALA A 47 -7.91 -9.40 -8.57
CA ALA A 47 -9.32 -9.33 -8.16
C ALA A 47 -10.11 -10.59 -8.51
N GLN A 48 -9.78 -11.25 -9.62
CA GLN A 48 -10.39 -12.53 -10.01
C GLN A 48 -9.88 -13.69 -9.16
N SER A 49 -8.58 -13.70 -8.81
CA SER A 49 -7.97 -14.82 -8.08
C SER A 49 -8.50 -14.94 -6.65
N VAL A 50 -8.84 -13.80 -6.01
CA VAL A 50 -9.37 -13.73 -4.64
C VAL A 50 -10.67 -12.93 -4.61
N PRO A 51 -11.79 -13.48 -5.07
CA PRO A 51 -13.05 -12.74 -5.24
C PRO A 51 -13.69 -12.30 -3.92
N SER A 52 -13.31 -12.91 -2.81
CA SER A 52 -13.76 -12.51 -1.47
C SER A 52 -13.07 -11.25 -0.94
N ALA A 53 -11.89 -10.90 -1.47
CA ALA A 53 -11.12 -9.76 -1.01
C ALA A 53 -11.86 -8.44 -1.29
N THR A 54 -12.03 -7.60 -0.27
CA THR A 54 -12.63 -6.27 -0.42
C THR A 54 -11.64 -5.22 -0.89
N LEU A 55 -10.34 -5.46 -0.69
CA LEU A 55 -9.25 -4.59 -1.10
C LEU A 55 -8.30 -5.34 -2.04
N ILE A 56 -7.71 -4.59 -2.99
CA ILE A 56 -6.72 -5.08 -3.94
C ILE A 56 -5.45 -4.23 -3.78
N PRO A 57 -4.26 -4.83 -3.61
CA PRO A 57 -3.02 -4.07 -3.59
C PRO A 57 -2.70 -3.58 -5.00
N CYS A 58 -2.46 -2.27 -5.15
CA CYS A 58 -2.21 -1.58 -6.41
C CYS A 58 -0.87 -0.86 -6.37
N ILE A 59 -0.24 -0.67 -7.51
CA ILE A 59 0.96 0.15 -7.66
C ILE A 59 0.55 1.41 -8.41
N GLU A 60 0.63 2.58 -7.76
CA GLU A 60 0.36 3.87 -8.43
C GLU A 60 1.62 4.47 -9.03
N SER A 61 2.73 4.38 -8.29
CA SER A 61 4.03 4.88 -8.72
C SER A 61 5.16 4.20 -7.97
N PHE A 62 6.34 4.17 -8.55
CA PHE A 62 7.51 3.63 -7.89
C PHE A 62 8.34 4.76 -7.27
N PRO A 63 8.79 4.65 -6.01
CA PRO A 63 9.85 5.47 -5.47
C PRO A 63 11.13 5.32 -6.29
N ALA A 64 12.03 6.31 -6.19
CA ALA A 64 13.30 6.27 -6.92
C ALA A 64 14.10 5.00 -6.60
N GLY A 65 14.55 4.29 -7.62
CA GLY A 65 15.30 3.04 -7.49
C GLY A 65 14.44 1.80 -7.30
N TRP A 66 13.11 1.92 -7.39
CA TRP A 66 12.19 0.78 -7.38
C TRP A 66 11.61 0.50 -8.76
N SER A 67 11.28 -0.76 -9.01
CA SER A 67 10.68 -1.20 -10.25
C SER A 67 9.85 -2.47 -10.07
N TYR A 68 8.98 -2.73 -11.02
CA TYR A 68 8.22 -3.97 -11.08
C TYR A 68 9.13 -5.16 -11.37
N GLY A 69 9.00 -6.24 -10.57
CA GLY A 69 9.82 -7.44 -10.65
C GLY A 69 9.15 -8.66 -11.30
N GLY A 70 7.87 -8.53 -11.67
CA GLY A 70 7.08 -9.62 -12.23
C GLY A 70 5.91 -10.02 -11.33
N SER A 71 5.05 -10.91 -11.82
CA SER A 71 3.88 -11.43 -11.08
C SER A 71 3.65 -12.91 -11.34
N ASP A 72 2.88 -13.52 -10.45
CA ASP A 72 2.36 -14.88 -10.55
C ASP A 72 0.94 -14.90 -9.98
N VAL A 73 -0.02 -15.33 -10.77
CA VAL A 73 -1.44 -15.35 -10.40
C VAL A 73 -2.01 -16.75 -10.59
N SER A 74 -2.62 -17.26 -9.53
CA SER A 74 -3.32 -18.54 -9.51
C SER A 74 -4.74 -18.37 -8.97
N ASN A 75 -5.52 -19.44 -8.93
CA ASN A 75 -6.94 -19.39 -8.55
C ASN A 75 -7.23 -18.94 -7.10
N THR A 76 -6.25 -18.88 -6.22
CA THR A 76 -6.45 -18.57 -4.78
C THR A 76 -5.42 -17.60 -4.23
N VAL A 77 -4.37 -17.34 -4.99
CA VAL A 77 -3.24 -16.49 -4.60
C VAL A 77 -2.79 -15.69 -5.81
N ALA A 78 -2.66 -14.41 -5.64
CA ALA A 78 -2.00 -13.55 -6.62
C ALA A 78 -0.85 -12.83 -5.93
N ARG A 79 0.29 -12.74 -6.61
CA ARG A 79 1.46 -12.07 -6.09
C ARG A 79 2.18 -11.28 -7.17
N PHE A 80 2.91 -10.26 -6.73
CA PHE A 80 3.89 -9.57 -7.55
C PHE A 80 5.13 -9.25 -6.72
N TRP A 81 6.20 -8.92 -7.41
CA TRP A 81 7.47 -8.57 -6.78
C TRP A 81 7.89 -7.16 -7.13
N LEU A 82 8.51 -6.50 -6.16
CA LEU A 82 9.19 -5.23 -6.34
C LEU A 82 10.69 -5.46 -6.26
N ASN A 83 11.42 -4.90 -7.21
CA ASN A 83 12.88 -4.81 -7.19
C ASN A 83 13.29 -3.46 -6.61
N SER A 84 14.45 -3.41 -5.97
CA SER A 84 15.06 -2.17 -5.49
C SER A 84 16.55 -2.17 -5.81
N ASP A 85 17.09 -1.05 -6.29
CA ASP A 85 18.53 -0.89 -6.56
C ASP A 85 19.38 -1.13 -5.30
N ARG A 86 18.79 -0.88 -4.11
CA ARG A 86 19.43 -1.07 -2.81
C ARG A 86 19.08 -2.40 -2.15
N GLY A 87 17.84 -2.87 -2.34
CA GLY A 87 17.33 -4.11 -1.74
C GLY A 87 17.55 -5.35 -2.62
N GLY A 88 17.87 -5.17 -3.89
CA GLY A 88 18.08 -6.25 -4.86
C GLY A 88 16.82 -6.67 -5.62
N LEU A 89 16.94 -7.77 -6.35
CA LEU A 89 15.82 -8.37 -7.08
C LEU A 89 14.85 -9.03 -6.12
N HIS A 90 13.54 -8.87 -6.39
CA HIS A 90 12.46 -9.39 -5.56
C HIS A 90 12.63 -8.98 -4.08
N ALA A 91 13.05 -7.73 -3.87
CA ALA A 91 13.26 -7.15 -2.55
C ALA A 91 12.00 -7.20 -1.68
N VAL A 92 10.83 -7.09 -2.31
CA VAL A 92 9.52 -7.28 -1.67
C VAL A 92 8.65 -8.17 -2.54
N GLU A 93 8.02 -9.17 -1.91
CA GLU A 93 6.91 -9.92 -2.48
C GLU A 93 5.62 -9.42 -1.85
N VAL A 94 4.67 -9.02 -2.66
CA VAL A 94 3.31 -8.65 -2.25
C VAL A 94 2.37 -9.72 -2.71
N SER A 95 1.66 -10.38 -1.80
CA SER A 95 0.69 -11.43 -2.12
C SER A 95 -0.69 -11.13 -1.57
N LEU A 96 -1.72 -11.38 -2.37
CA LEU A 96 -3.13 -11.32 -1.99
C LEU A 96 -3.68 -12.74 -1.85
N GLU A 97 -4.29 -13.02 -0.72
CA GLU A 97 -4.91 -14.32 -0.39
C GLU A 97 -6.25 -14.10 0.31
N ALA A 98 -7.11 -15.11 0.34
CA ALA A 98 -8.39 -15.03 1.08
C ALA A 98 -8.17 -14.96 2.61
N SER A 99 -7.04 -15.49 3.10
CA SER A 99 -6.65 -15.43 4.52
C SER A 99 -5.16 -15.63 4.68
N CYS A 100 -4.54 -15.00 5.67
CA CYS A 100 -3.12 -15.16 6.01
C CYS A 100 -2.92 -15.99 7.27
N ARG A 101 -1.75 -16.64 7.35
CA ARG A 101 -1.25 -17.22 8.59
C ARG A 101 -0.39 -16.19 9.33
N ILE A 102 -0.97 -15.56 10.34
CA ILE A 102 -0.32 -14.49 11.13
C ILE A 102 0.33 -15.01 12.43
N THR A 103 0.66 -16.29 12.50
CA THR A 103 1.26 -16.90 13.70
C THR A 103 2.61 -16.26 14.05
N GLY A 104 2.78 -15.87 15.29
CA GLY A 104 4.02 -15.25 15.78
C GLY A 104 4.15 -13.76 15.45
N SER A 105 3.12 -13.14 14.89
CA SER A 105 3.11 -11.72 14.56
C SER A 105 2.56 -10.87 15.71
N VAL A 106 3.02 -9.62 15.78
CA VAL A 106 2.55 -8.59 16.72
C VAL A 106 1.53 -7.70 16.00
N ASP A 107 0.41 -7.39 16.65
CA ASP A 107 -0.57 -6.41 16.14
C ASP A 107 0.02 -4.99 16.25
N VAL A 108 0.20 -4.35 15.12
CA VAL A 108 0.73 -2.99 14.98
C VAL A 108 -0.31 -2.05 14.36
N THR A 109 -1.58 -2.43 14.42
CA THR A 109 -2.69 -1.66 13.86
C THR A 109 -2.75 -0.27 14.50
N ASN A 110 -2.70 0.78 13.70
CA ASN A 110 -2.87 2.14 14.17
C ASN A 110 -4.38 2.43 14.40
N SER A 111 -4.69 3.27 15.39
CA SER A 111 -6.07 3.69 15.68
C SER A 111 -6.74 4.47 14.54
N THR A 112 -5.96 4.92 13.55
CA THR A 112 -6.42 5.61 12.34
C THR A 112 -6.60 4.69 11.14
N SER A 113 -6.46 3.37 11.32
CA SER A 113 -6.70 2.41 10.23
C SER A 113 -8.18 2.42 9.84
N GLU A 114 -8.49 3.10 8.75
CA GLU A 114 -9.85 3.16 8.18
C GLU A 114 -10.20 1.85 7.47
N GLY A 115 -11.48 1.57 7.31
CA GLY A 115 -11.94 0.40 6.55
C GLY A 115 -11.79 -0.97 7.22
N GLY A 116 -11.47 -1.01 8.53
CA GLY A 116 -11.37 -2.28 9.28
C GLY A 116 -10.11 -3.11 8.95
N VAL A 117 -9.08 -2.48 8.40
CA VAL A 117 -7.79 -3.13 8.14
C VAL A 117 -7.01 -3.29 9.45
N ARG A 118 -6.58 -4.51 9.74
CA ARG A 118 -5.67 -4.81 10.84
C ARG A 118 -4.29 -5.13 10.32
N VAL A 119 -3.26 -4.57 10.95
CA VAL A 119 -1.88 -4.72 10.52
C VAL A 119 -1.10 -5.53 11.54
N TYR A 120 -0.41 -6.56 11.08
CA TYR A 120 0.45 -7.42 11.90
C TYR A 120 1.85 -7.43 11.32
N LEU A 121 2.86 -7.48 12.20
CA LEU A 121 4.27 -7.55 11.84
C LEU A 121 4.91 -8.78 12.47
N ASN A 122 5.68 -9.52 11.68
CA ASN A 122 6.54 -10.60 12.13
C ASN A 122 7.95 -10.36 11.58
N GLU A 123 8.88 -10.03 12.47
CA GLU A 123 10.29 -9.84 12.15
C GLU A 123 11.07 -11.11 12.50
N PHE A 124 11.98 -11.50 11.65
CA PHE A 124 12.86 -12.64 11.86
C PHE A 124 14.27 -12.11 12.12
N ASP A 125 14.88 -12.53 13.22
CA ASP A 125 16.28 -12.24 13.57
C ASP A 125 17.26 -12.98 12.65
N LEU A 126 17.10 -12.82 11.36
CA LEU A 126 17.92 -13.47 10.33
C LEU A 126 18.72 -12.43 9.56
N HIS A 127 19.94 -12.77 9.19
CA HIS A 127 20.71 -11.99 8.21
C HIS A 127 20.75 -12.77 6.89
N PRO A 128 20.28 -12.21 5.76
CA PRO A 128 19.72 -10.86 5.56
C PRO A 128 18.35 -10.63 6.24
N PHE A 129 18.00 -9.38 6.50
CA PHE A 129 16.72 -9.00 7.11
C PHE A 129 15.55 -9.64 6.38
N SER A 130 14.68 -10.24 7.16
CA SER A 130 13.45 -10.83 6.67
C SER A 130 12.32 -10.47 7.63
N ALA A 131 11.26 -9.90 7.09
CA ALA A 131 10.05 -9.62 7.84
C ALA A 131 8.81 -9.89 6.99
N ASN A 132 7.71 -10.22 7.65
CA ASN A 132 6.40 -10.26 7.02
C ASN A 132 5.49 -9.22 7.67
N LYS A 133 4.85 -8.40 6.84
CA LYS A 133 3.79 -7.49 7.27
C LYS A 133 2.48 -7.94 6.64
N TYR A 134 1.46 -8.05 7.46
CA TYR A 134 0.15 -8.55 7.04
C TYR A 134 -0.88 -7.46 7.19
N PHE A 135 -1.68 -7.26 6.16
CA PHE A 135 -2.85 -6.37 6.14
C PHE A 135 -4.09 -7.25 6.03
N VAL A 136 -4.78 -7.43 7.14
CA VAL A 136 -5.98 -8.28 7.23
C VAL A 136 -7.22 -7.42 7.15
N PHE A 137 -8.10 -7.74 6.24
CA PHE A 137 -9.35 -7.02 5.99
C PHE A 137 -10.49 -7.98 5.64
N PRO A 138 -11.75 -7.53 5.57
CA PRO A 138 -12.86 -8.41 5.23
C PRO A 138 -12.65 -9.16 3.92
N GLY A 139 -12.70 -10.48 3.97
CA GLY A 139 -12.61 -11.38 2.83
C GLY A 139 -11.23 -11.54 2.21
N GLY A 140 -10.16 -10.93 2.78
CA GLY A 140 -8.84 -11.05 2.23
C GLY A 140 -7.71 -10.66 3.19
N CYS A 141 -6.52 -10.95 2.74
CA CYS A 141 -5.29 -10.55 3.41
C CYS A 141 -4.20 -10.28 2.38
N VAL A 142 -3.45 -9.20 2.58
CA VAL A 142 -2.24 -8.92 1.82
C VAL A 142 -1.03 -9.14 2.71
N THR A 143 -0.04 -9.86 2.19
CA THR A 143 1.24 -10.11 2.86
C THR A 143 2.36 -9.43 2.09
N TYR A 144 3.14 -8.60 2.78
CA TYR A 144 4.44 -8.15 2.29
C TYR A 144 5.52 -9.01 2.91
N ARG A 145 6.37 -9.59 2.07
CA ARG A 145 7.58 -10.30 2.48
C ARG A 145 8.78 -9.47 2.08
N TYR A 146 9.40 -8.87 3.07
CA TYR A 146 10.62 -8.09 2.88
C TYR A 146 11.84 -9.00 2.88
N ARG A 147 12.80 -8.75 1.97
CA ARG A 147 14.07 -9.46 1.85
C ARG A 147 15.17 -8.47 1.54
N PHE A 148 15.62 -7.74 2.55
CA PHE A 148 16.64 -6.70 2.38
C PHE A 148 17.98 -7.14 2.96
N GLY A 149 19.08 -6.54 2.45
CA GLY A 149 20.37 -6.58 3.14
C GLY A 149 20.35 -5.66 4.38
N PRO A 150 21.29 -5.85 5.33
CA PRO A 150 21.24 -5.28 6.68
C PRO A 150 21.41 -3.76 6.76
N GLU A 151 21.75 -3.05 5.68
CA GLU A 151 22.16 -1.65 5.77
C GLU A 151 21.05 -0.61 5.52
N ALA A 152 19.82 -1.02 5.12
CA ALA A 152 18.79 -0.05 4.73
C ALA A 152 17.34 -0.47 5.03
N GLU A 153 17.15 -1.37 5.97
CA GLU A 153 15.91 -2.11 6.22
C GLU A 153 14.67 -1.23 6.43
N ALA A 154 14.71 -0.32 7.40
CA ALA A 154 13.55 0.48 7.76
C ALA A 154 13.15 1.47 6.64
N THR A 155 14.12 2.07 5.96
CA THR A 155 13.87 3.01 4.86
C THR A 155 13.27 2.28 3.66
N LEU A 156 13.81 1.11 3.30
CA LEU A 156 13.30 0.31 2.18
C LEU A 156 11.89 -0.23 2.46
N ALA A 157 11.59 -0.59 3.70
CA ALA A 157 10.25 -1.02 4.07
C ALA A 157 9.22 0.11 3.94
N LEU A 158 9.58 1.33 4.36
CA LEU A 158 8.72 2.51 4.20
C LEU A 158 8.49 2.85 2.73
N GLU A 159 9.54 2.84 1.92
CA GLU A 159 9.43 3.10 0.48
C GLU A 159 8.57 2.05 -0.23
N ALA A 160 8.69 0.77 0.16
CA ALA A 160 7.83 -0.28 -0.36
C ALA A 160 6.36 -0.09 0.05
N ASP A 161 6.12 0.37 1.28
CA ASP A 161 4.78 0.70 1.76
C ASP A 161 4.18 1.90 1.00
N GLU A 162 5.02 2.86 0.56
CA GLU A 162 4.58 3.99 -0.27
C GLU A 162 4.29 3.59 -1.72
N ALA A 163 4.98 2.57 -2.24
CA ALA A 163 4.81 2.10 -3.62
C ALA A 163 3.48 1.37 -3.83
N VAL A 164 2.90 0.80 -2.77
CA VAL A 164 1.71 -0.05 -2.86
C VAL A 164 0.58 0.56 -2.06
N THR A 165 -0.51 0.85 -2.74
CA THR A 165 -1.77 1.35 -2.16
C THR A 165 -2.84 0.26 -2.16
N PHE A 166 -3.99 0.53 -1.55
CA PHE A 166 -5.11 -0.41 -1.53
C PHE A 166 -6.34 0.21 -2.21
N GLY A 167 -6.73 -0.36 -3.33
CA GLY A 167 -7.98 0.00 -4.02
C GLY A 167 -9.16 -0.84 -3.53
N LEU A 168 -10.36 -0.25 -3.51
CA LEU A 168 -11.59 -1.01 -3.29
C LEU A 168 -11.86 -1.91 -4.49
N ARG A 169 -12.03 -3.22 -4.23
CA ARG A 169 -12.37 -4.18 -5.28
C ARG A 169 -13.62 -3.78 -6.06
N THR A 170 -14.63 -3.21 -5.40
CA THR A 170 -15.87 -2.76 -6.04
C THR A 170 -15.64 -1.63 -7.04
N VAL A 171 -14.71 -0.72 -6.75
CA VAL A 171 -14.31 0.36 -7.65
C VAL A 171 -13.60 -0.21 -8.87
N LEU A 172 -12.61 -1.10 -8.67
CA LEU A 172 -11.90 -1.76 -9.76
C LEU A 172 -12.85 -2.55 -10.67
N VAL A 173 -13.79 -3.30 -10.11
CA VAL A 173 -14.80 -4.04 -10.90
C VAL A 173 -15.63 -3.10 -11.76
N ALA A 174 -16.09 -1.97 -11.21
CA ALA A 174 -16.84 -0.98 -11.96
C ALA A 174 -16.01 -0.36 -13.09
N GLN A 175 -14.75 0.00 -12.81
CA GLN A 175 -13.84 0.54 -13.84
C GLN A 175 -13.61 -0.46 -14.98
N VAL A 176 -13.35 -1.73 -14.66
CA VAL A 176 -13.16 -2.78 -15.69
C VAL A 176 -14.39 -2.94 -16.56
N GLN A 177 -15.57 -2.86 -15.97
CA GLN A 177 -16.81 -2.93 -16.71
C GLN A 177 -17.01 -1.70 -17.61
N ASP A 178 -16.75 -0.50 -17.09
CA ASP A 178 -16.97 0.76 -17.79
C ASP A 178 -15.94 0.98 -18.92
N GLU A 179 -14.67 0.66 -18.67
CA GLU A 179 -13.58 0.94 -19.61
C GLU A 179 -13.33 -0.20 -20.60
N LEU A 180 -13.46 -1.45 -20.16
CA LEU A 180 -13.15 -2.63 -20.97
C LEU A 180 -14.38 -3.43 -21.41
N GLY A 181 -15.57 -3.12 -20.87
CA GLY A 181 -16.79 -3.88 -21.13
C GLY A 181 -16.75 -5.30 -20.58
N LEU A 182 -15.85 -5.60 -19.62
CA LEU A 182 -15.65 -6.92 -19.06
C LEU A 182 -16.33 -7.05 -17.70
N THR A 183 -16.96 -8.20 -17.47
CA THR A 183 -17.50 -8.56 -16.15
C THR A 183 -16.53 -9.51 -15.45
N LEU A 184 -16.03 -9.10 -14.28
CA LEU A 184 -15.14 -9.94 -13.48
C LEU A 184 -15.90 -11.06 -12.80
N CYS A 185 -15.51 -12.28 -13.11
CA CYS A 185 -15.98 -13.49 -12.44
C CYS A 185 -15.20 -13.71 -11.13
N GLY A 186 -15.81 -14.46 -10.20
CA GLY A 186 -15.08 -15.02 -9.07
C GLY A 186 -14.14 -16.13 -9.51
N ALA A 187 -13.00 -16.31 -8.80
CA ALA A 187 -12.12 -17.45 -9.01
C ALA A 187 -12.89 -18.76 -8.80
N GLY A 188 -12.70 -19.73 -9.70
CA GLY A 188 -13.43 -20.99 -9.67
C GLY A 188 -14.87 -20.94 -10.17
N ALA A 189 -15.37 -19.75 -10.53
CA ALA A 189 -16.61 -19.67 -11.28
C ALA A 189 -16.38 -20.23 -12.70
N PRO A 190 -17.35 -20.90 -13.32
CA PRO A 190 -17.30 -21.14 -14.75
C PRO A 190 -17.13 -19.79 -15.47
N PRO A 191 -16.50 -19.78 -16.69
CA PRO A 191 -16.33 -18.52 -17.40
C PRO A 191 -17.67 -17.78 -17.39
N CYS A 192 -17.64 -16.50 -16.99
CA CYS A 192 -18.83 -15.66 -17.00
C CYS A 192 -19.33 -15.64 -18.44
N VAL A 193 -20.31 -16.47 -18.73
CA VAL A 193 -21.10 -16.32 -19.95
C VAL A 193 -21.75 -14.97 -19.76
N GLY A 194 -21.41 -14.00 -20.62
CA GLY A 194 -21.92 -12.65 -20.54
C GLY A 194 -23.41 -12.74 -20.32
N GLY A 195 -23.86 -12.12 -19.22
CA GLY A 195 -25.28 -12.12 -18.90
C GLY A 195 -26.05 -11.49 -20.06
N GLU A 196 -26.99 -12.25 -20.60
CA GLU A 196 -28.07 -11.70 -21.39
C GLU A 196 -28.96 -10.82 -20.51
#